data_64e793f754a6a711fde6e6e8aec3c392
#
_entry.id   64e793f754a6a711fde6e6e8aec3c392
#
_cell.length_a   1.000
_cell.length_b   1.000
_cell.length_c   1.000
_cell.angle_alpha   90.00
_cell.angle_beta   90.00
_cell.angle_gamma   90.00
#
_symmetry.space_group_name_H-M   'P 1'
#
loop_
_entity.id
_entity.type
_entity.pdbx_description
1 polymer ?
#
loop_
_entity_poly.entity_id
_entity_poly.type
_entity_poly.pdbx_seq_one_letter_code
_entity_poly.pdbx_strand_id
1 'polypeptide(L)'
;IFFTAPLASHARLEGVNNPKLLPDGPASENLVIDVAGYLTPREVKRLQTRVENLQRDTGVKLRILAQAYPQTPGLAIKDYWGVDDDTVVFVADPGLGNILNFSIGANVDLEVPPNFWTKLANKYGTKFYWADKGEEASIVAAVDAIEFCLNEPSGRAKCSTVLDVDKGVKEDMMR
;
A
#
# COMPACT_ATOMS: atom_id res chain seq x y z
N ILE A 1 -6.94 -38.30 9.74
CA ILE A 1 -5.75 -38.35 8.88
C ILE A 1 -5.78 -37.22 7.86
N PHE A 2 -6.91 -36.97 7.23
CA PHE A 2 -7.06 -35.95 6.21
C PHE A 2 -7.14 -34.52 6.73
N PHE A 3 -7.31 -34.32 8.04
CA PHE A 3 -7.58 -33.02 8.65
C PHE A 3 -6.35 -32.33 9.22
N THR A 4 -5.21 -33.01 9.27
CA THR A 4 -4.01 -32.47 9.92
C THR A 4 -3.32 -31.38 9.08
N ALA A 5 -3.23 -31.53 7.78
CA ALA A 5 -2.55 -30.58 6.92
C ALA A 5 -3.27 -29.19 6.81
N PRO A 6 -4.61 -29.13 6.61
CA PRO A 6 -5.33 -27.87 6.67
C PRO A 6 -5.25 -27.16 8.02
N LEU A 7 -5.34 -27.93 9.11
CA LEU A 7 -5.24 -27.39 10.47
C LEU A 7 -3.85 -26.83 10.76
N ALA A 8 -2.80 -27.52 10.34
CA ALA A 8 -1.42 -27.04 10.50
C ALA A 8 -1.17 -25.75 9.72
N SER A 9 -1.77 -25.61 8.53
CA SER A 9 -1.70 -24.39 7.71
C SER A 9 -2.39 -23.21 8.39
N HIS A 10 -3.57 -23.41 8.95
CA HIS A 10 -4.29 -22.40 9.73
C HIS A 10 -3.53 -21.99 10.99
N ALA A 11 -2.98 -22.92 11.72
CA ALA A 11 -2.19 -22.66 12.91
C ALA A 11 -0.96 -21.78 12.62
N ARG A 12 -0.31 -21.98 11.46
CA ARG A 12 0.81 -21.13 11.02
C ARG A 12 0.39 -19.70 10.73
N LEU A 13 -0.74 -19.50 10.05
CA LEU A 13 -1.27 -18.18 9.75
C LEU A 13 -1.69 -17.44 11.02
N GLU A 14 -2.36 -18.13 11.93
CA GLU A 14 -2.74 -17.56 13.21
C GLU A 14 -1.52 -17.22 14.08
N GLY A 15 -0.46 -18.02 14.00
CA GLY A 15 0.76 -17.80 14.78
C GLY A 15 1.53 -16.53 14.43
N VAL A 16 1.33 -15.98 13.22
CA VAL A 16 2.00 -14.74 12.81
C VAL A 16 1.09 -13.51 12.89
N ASN A 17 -0.22 -13.71 13.04
CA ASN A 17 -1.17 -12.60 13.16
C ASN A 17 -1.19 -12.09 14.61
N ASN A 18 -0.88 -10.82 14.79
CA ASN A 18 -0.91 -10.19 16.10
C ASN A 18 -1.84 -8.97 16.13
N PRO A 19 -3.12 -9.15 16.48
CA PRO A 19 -4.08 -8.04 16.56
C PRO A 19 -3.69 -6.94 17.56
N LYS A 20 -2.82 -7.24 18.53
CA LYS A 20 -2.33 -6.25 19.48
C LYS A 20 -1.45 -5.17 18.86
N LEU A 21 -0.97 -5.39 17.63
CA LEU A 21 -0.21 -4.41 16.88
C LEU A 21 -1.11 -3.36 16.20
N LEU A 22 -2.42 -3.57 16.22
CA LEU A 22 -3.37 -2.55 15.76
C LEU A 22 -3.44 -1.42 16.78
N PRO A 23 -3.53 -0.16 16.32
CA PRO A 23 -3.64 0.98 17.21
C PRO A 23 -4.98 0.98 17.94
N ASP A 24 -5.00 1.58 19.11
CA ASP A 24 -6.23 1.87 19.83
C ASP A 24 -7.00 2.99 19.11
N GLY A 25 -8.31 2.99 19.27
CA GLY A 25 -9.16 4.00 18.68
C GLY A 25 -9.83 3.58 17.39
N PRO A 26 -10.60 4.48 16.77
CA PRO A 26 -11.39 4.16 15.58
C PRO A 26 -10.50 3.96 14.35
N ALA A 27 -10.89 3.04 13.48
CA ALA A 27 -10.18 2.75 12.25
C ALA A 27 -10.11 3.98 11.32
N SER A 28 -11.11 4.85 11.37
CA SER A 28 -11.16 6.08 10.57
C SER A 28 -10.02 7.06 10.85
N GLU A 29 -9.43 7.00 12.03
CA GLU A 29 -8.29 7.84 12.41
C GLU A 29 -6.94 7.14 12.18
N ASN A 30 -6.96 5.87 11.79
CA ASN A 30 -5.79 5.02 11.64
C ASN A 30 -5.78 4.33 10.27
N LEU A 31 -5.88 5.11 9.21
CA LEU A 31 -5.82 4.61 7.83
C LEU A 31 -4.39 4.32 7.38
N VAL A 32 -3.42 4.83 8.13
CA VAL A 32 -1.99 4.58 7.97
C VAL A 32 -1.46 4.04 9.28
N ILE A 33 -1.02 2.79 9.29
CA ILE A 33 -0.48 2.10 10.47
C ILE A 33 0.98 1.79 10.21
N ASP A 34 1.87 2.30 11.05
CA ASP A 34 3.30 2.04 10.95
C ASP A 34 3.80 1.23 12.16
N VAL A 35 3.77 -0.08 12.02
CA VAL A 35 4.27 -1.02 13.02
C VAL A 35 5.80 -1.03 13.08
N ALA A 36 6.43 -0.85 11.93
CA ALA A 36 7.88 -0.97 11.77
C ALA A 36 8.67 0.28 12.14
N GLY A 37 7.99 1.44 12.21
CA GLY A 37 8.67 2.71 12.46
C GLY A 37 9.42 3.28 11.26
N TYR A 38 8.95 2.98 10.05
CA TYR A 38 9.56 3.51 8.82
C TYR A 38 9.21 4.96 8.54
N LEU A 39 8.10 5.42 9.08
CA LEU A 39 7.58 6.77 8.85
C LEU A 39 7.78 7.64 10.10
N THR A 40 8.06 8.92 9.88
CA THR A 40 8.00 9.87 10.99
C THR A 40 6.54 10.08 11.41
N PRO A 41 6.26 10.47 12.66
CA PRO A 41 4.88 10.78 13.09
C PRO A 41 4.22 11.87 12.24
N ARG A 42 5.02 12.82 11.76
CA ARG A 42 4.55 13.88 10.86
C ARG A 42 4.11 13.31 9.51
N GLU A 43 4.88 12.37 8.96
CA GLU A 43 4.56 11.74 7.68
C GLU A 43 3.32 10.84 7.80
N VAL A 44 3.16 10.12 8.92
CA VAL A 44 1.95 9.35 9.18
C VAL A 44 0.71 10.24 9.12
N LYS A 45 0.73 11.39 9.77
CA LYS A 45 -0.39 12.36 9.74
C LYS A 45 -0.64 12.91 8.34
N ARG A 46 0.43 13.22 7.63
CA ARG A 46 0.36 13.74 6.26
C ARG A 46 -0.28 12.70 5.32
N LEU A 47 0.16 11.46 5.39
CA LEU A 47 -0.40 10.37 4.60
C LEU A 47 -1.85 10.08 4.98
N GLN A 48 -2.20 10.15 6.26
CA GLN A 48 -3.57 10.01 6.74
C GLN A 48 -4.50 11.01 6.03
N THR A 49 -4.11 12.28 6.01
CA THR A 49 -4.89 13.33 5.33
C THR A 49 -5.00 13.07 3.83
N ARG A 50 -3.91 12.64 3.19
CA ARG A 50 -3.89 12.34 1.76
C ARG A 50 -4.82 11.18 1.41
N VAL A 51 -4.81 10.15 2.22
CA VAL A 51 -5.67 8.97 2.05
C VAL A 51 -7.15 9.32 2.23
N GLU A 52 -7.47 10.17 3.20
CA GLU A 52 -8.82 10.69 3.41
C GLU A 52 -9.30 11.51 2.19
N ASN A 53 -8.45 12.39 1.69
CA ASN A 53 -8.75 13.21 0.51
C ASN A 53 -8.95 12.35 -0.73
N LEU A 54 -8.12 11.34 -0.92
CA LEU A 54 -8.22 10.41 -2.05
C LEU A 54 -9.57 9.68 -2.03
N GLN A 55 -10.00 9.20 -0.88
CA GLN A 55 -11.29 8.54 -0.72
C GLN A 55 -12.45 9.49 -1.01
N ARG A 56 -12.38 10.73 -0.53
CA ARG A 56 -13.40 11.74 -0.82
C ARG A 56 -13.50 12.04 -2.31
N ASP A 57 -12.37 12.17 -2.98
CA ASP A 57 -12.31 12.62 -4.38
C ASP A 57 -12.56 11.49 -5.38
N THR A 58 -12.18 10.25 -5.07
CA THR A 58 -12.22 9.12 -6.00
C THR A 58 -13.12 7.96 -5.55
N GLY A 59 -13.48 7.90 -4.28
CA GLY A 59 -14.19 6.77 -3.70
C GLY A 59 -13.29 5.58 -3.35
N VAL A 60 -12.01 5.61 -3.69
CA VAL A 60 -11.07 4.53 -3.40
C VAL A 60 -10.54 4.67 -1.98
N LYS A 61 -10.63 3.58 -1.24
CA LYS A 61 -10.16 3.48 0.15
C LYS A 61 -8.75 2.91 0.17
N LEU A 62 -7.74 3.77 0.10
CA LEU A 62 -6.34 3.37 0.28
C LEU A 62 -6.04 3.20 1.76
N ARG A 63 -5.49 2.06 2.13
CA ARG A 63 -5.09 1.73 3.51
C ARG A 63 -3.63 1.31 3.49
N ILE A 64 -2.82 1.86 4.38
CA ILE A 64 -1.36 1.66 4.37
C ILE A 64 -0.92 0.98 5.67
N LEU A 65 -0.24 -0.14 5.55
CA LEU A 65 0.39 -0.85 6.66
C LEU A 65 1.89 -0.94 6.39
N ALA A 66 2.69 -0.26 7.20
CA ALA A 66 4.15 -0.43 7.20
C ALA A 66 4.53 -1.42 8.32
N GLN A 67 5.17 -2.51 7.96
CA GLN A 67 5.52 -3.59 8.88
C GLN A 67 6.88 -4.21 8.56
N ALA A 68 7.38 -5.01 9.49
CA ALA A 68 8.56 -5.85 9.30
C ALA A 68 8.21 -7.26 9.75
N TYR A 69 7.89 -8.14 8.80
CA TYR A 69 7.55 -9.54 9.10
C TYR A 69 8.64 -10.18 9.97
N PRO A 70 8.31 -10.94 11.03
CA PRO A 70 7.00 -11.48 11.42
C PRO A 70 6.13 -10.56 12.27
N GLN A 71 6.54 -9.30 12.52
CA GLN A 71 5.74 -8.33 13.29
C GLN A 71 4.64 -7.77 12.41
N THR A 72 3.47 -8.40 12.45
CA THR A 72 2.33 -8.04 11.60
C THR A 72 1.01 -8.25 12.33
N PRO A 73 0.03 -7.32 12.20
CA PRO A 73 -1.34 -7.58 12.63
C PRO A 73 -2.03 -8.62 11.75
N GLY A 74 -1.48 -8.92 10.58
CA GLY A 74 -2.00 -9.94 9.67
C GLY A 74 -3.41 -9.66 9.20
N LEU A 75 -4.23 -10.70 9.10
CA LEU A 75 -5.59 -10.61 8.59
C LEU A 75 -6.53 -9.78 9.46
N ALA A 76 -6.16 -9.45 10.69
CA ALA A 76 -6.95 -8.58 11.56
C ALA A 76 -7.21 -7.20 10.95
N ILE A 77 -6.35 -6.73 10.04
CA ILE A 77 -6.55 -5.45 9.35
C ILE A 77 -7.81 -5.44 8.48
N LYS A 78 -8.24 -6.58 7.98
CA LYS A 78 -9.45 -6.67 7.14
C LYS A 78 -10.69 -6.24 7.90
N ASP A 79 -10.88 -6.76 9.10
CA ASP A 79 -12.00 -6.40 9.96
C ASP A 79 -11.82 -4.97 10.51
N TYR A 80 -10.60 -4.63 10.92
CA TYR A 80 -10.30 -3.31 11.48
C TYR A 80 -10.65 -2.19 10.51
N TRP A 81 -10.26 -2.30 9.25
CA TRP A 81 -10.53 -1.29 8.23
C TRP A 81 -11.82 -1.50 7.46
N GLY A 82 -12.53 -2.60 7.66
CA GLY A 82 -13.72 -2.93 6.88
C GLY A 82 -13.40 -3.04 5.39
N VAL A 83 -12.37 -3.82 5.05
CA VAL A 83 -11.87 -3.99 3.68
C VAL A 83 -12.97 -4.55 2.77
N ASP A 84 -13.23 -3.88 1.66
CA ASP A 84 -14.25 -4.22 0.67
C ASP A 84 -13.73 -4.07 -0.76
N ASP A 85 -14.64 -4.12 -1.75
CA ASP A 85 -14.28 -4.06 -3.17
C ASP A 85 -13.73 -2.69 -3.61
N ASP A 86 -13.90 -1.64 -2.82
CA ASP A 86 -13.38 -0.29 -3.09
C ASP A 86 -12.05 -0.04 -2.37
N THR A 87 -11.50 -1.04 -1.69
CA THR A 87 -10.31 -0.89 -0.86
C THR A 87 -9.05 -1.36 -1.59
N VAL A 88 -7.99 -0.57 -1.47
CA VAL A 88 -6.62 -0.98 -1.80
C VAL A 88 -5.85 -1.07 -0.48
N VAL A 89 -5.39 -2.25 -0.13
CA VAL A 89 -4.48 -2.45 1.02
C VAL A 89 -3.05 -2.45 0.50
N PHE A 90 -2.29 -1.47 0.93
CA PHE A 90 -0.87 -1.34 0.62
C PHE A 90 -0.06 -1.76 1.84
N VAL A 91 0.64 -2.88 1.72
CA VAL A 91 1.55 -3.36 2.76
C VAL A 91 2.99 -3.05 2.36
N ALA A 92 3.64 -2.18 3.11
CA ALA A 92 5.05 -1.86 2.94
C ALA A 92 5.87 -2.76 3.87
N ASP A 93 6.55 -3.75 3.29
CA ASP A 93 7.36 -4.72 4.05
C ASP A 93 8.57 -5.18 3.22
N PRO A 94 9.77 -4.71 3.55
CA PRO A 94 10.98 -5.11 2.83
C PRO A 94 11.32 -6.59 3.00
N GLY A 95 10.80 -7.24 4.04
CA GLY A 95 11.00 -8.67 4.28
C GLY A 95 10.28 -9.59 3.30
N LEU A 96 9.34 -9.06 2.52
CA LEU A 96 8.60 -9.82 1.51
C LEU A 96 9.27 -9.83 0.13
N GLY A 97 10.49 -9.32 0.02
CA GLY A 97 11.23 -9.19 -1.23
C GLY A 97 11.10 -7.79 -1.81
N ASN A 98 9.99 -7.48 -2.48
CA ASN A 98 9.64 -6.12 -2.85
C ASN A 98 8.93 -5.46 -1.66
N ILE A 99 9.30 -4.20 -1.33
CA ILE A 99 8.67 -3.50 -0.21
C ILE A 99 7.21 -3.13 -0.49
N LEU A 100 6.82 -2.99 -1.75
CA LEU A 100 5.47 -2.58 -2.15
C LEU A 100 4.61 -3.80 -2.49
N ASN A 101 3.62 -4.08 -1.64
CA ASN A 101 2.69 -5.19 -1.80
C ASN A 101 1.26 -4.66 -1.76
N PHE A 102 0.45 -5.02 -2.76
CA PHE A 102 -0.90 -4.49 -2.91
C PHE A 102 -1.94 -5.59 -2.97
N SER A 103 -3.04 -5.36 -2.26
CA SER A 103 -4.28 -6.13 -2.40
C SER A 103 -5.35 -5.19 -2.93
N ILE A 104 -5.86 -5.46 -4.12
CA ILE A 104 -6.70 -4.56 -4.89
C ILE A 104 -8.14 -5.03 -4.86
N GLY A 105 -9.06 -4.17 -4.40
CA GLY A 105 -10.49 -4.45 -4.42
C GLY A 105 -11.01 -4.55 -5.86
N ALA A 106 -12.06 -5.37 -6.04
CA ALA A 106 -12.59 -5.69 -7.37
C ALA A 106 -13.00 -4.45 -8.18
N ASN A 107 -13.59 -3.47 -7.54
CA ASN A 107 -14.02 -2.23 -8.23
C ASN A 107 -12.83 -1.39 -8.71
N VAL A 108 -11.75 -1.37 -7.92
CA VAL A 108 -10.52 -0.65 -8.29
C VAL A 108 -9.81 -1.36 -9.44
N ASP A 109 -9.80 -2.69 -9.41
CA ASP A 109 -9.16 -3.51 -10.44
C ASP A 109 -9.83 -3.35 -11.82
N LEU A 110 -11.11 -3.03 -11.85
CA LEU A 110 -11.82 -2.73 -13.09
C LEU A 110 -11.39 -1.41 -13.75
N GLU A 111 -10.95 -0.44 -12.95
CA GLU A 111 -10.60 0.91 -13.43
C GLU A 111 -9.12 1.09 -13.69
N VAL A 112 -8.27 0.43 -12.92
CA VAL A 112 -6.82 0.59 -12.98
C VAL A 112 -6.20 -0.59 -13.72
N PRO A 113 -5.40 -0.35 -14.78
CA PRO A 113 -4.74 -1.44 -15.49
C PRO A 113 -3.87 -2.28 -14.54
N PRO A 114 -3.98 -3.64 -14.60
CA PRO A 114 -3.24 -4.52 -13.67
C PRO A 114 -1.73 -4.32 -13.69
N ASN A 115 -1.16 -3.97 -14.82
CA ASN A 115 0.27 -3.72 -14.96
C ASN A 115 0.75 -2.45 -14.24
N PHE A 116 -0.14 -1.54 -13.87
CA PHE A 116 0.20 -0.35 -13.09
C PHE A 116 0.86 -0.73 -11.76
N TRP A 117 0.24 -1.65 -11.02
CA TRP A 117 0.74 -2.09 -9.71
C TRP A 117 2.09 -2.77 -9.82
N THR A 118 2.27 -3.62 -10.82
CA THR A 118 3.54 -4.29 -11.11
C THR A 118 4.64 -3.29 -11.47
N LYS A 119 4.35 -2.34 -12.33
CA LYS A 119 5.30 -1.29 -12.70
C LYS A 119 5.68 -0.41 -11.51
N LEU A 120 4.70 -0.07 -10.67
CA LEU A 120 4.92 0.71 -9.46
C LEU A 120 5.89 -0.01 -8.51
N ALA A 121 5.64 -1.28 -8.25
CA ALA A 121 6.52 -2.10 -7.43
C ALA A 121 7.93 -2.24 -8.03
N ASN A 122 8.03 -2.42 -9.34
CA ASN A 122 9.32 -2.53 -10.02
C ASN A 122 10.12 -1.22 -9.99
N LYS A 123 9.46 -0.07 -9.97
CA LYS A 123 10.14 1.22 -9.98
C LYS A 123 10.56 1.67 -8.58
N TYR A 124 9.68 1.57 -7.60
CA TYR A 124 9.87 2.15 -6.26
C TYR A 124 10.01 1.14 -5.13
N GLY A 125 9.77 -0.15 -5.40
CA GLY A 125 9.73 -1.17 -4.37
C GLY A 125 10.90 -2.13 -4.35
N THR A 126 11.83 -2.03 -5.30
CA THR A 126 12.99 -2.91 -5.35
C THR A 126 13.98 -2.59 -4.24
N LYS A 127 14.78 -3.58 -3.87
CA LYS A 127 15.84 -3.41 -2.88
C LYS A 127 16.82 -2.30 -3.27
N PHE A 128 17.11 -2.13 -4.56
CA PHE A 128 17.97 -1.05 -5.04
C PHE A 128 17.40 0.32 -4.71
N TYR A 129 16.09 0.48 -4.83
CA TYR A 129 15.44 1.76 -4.52
C TYR A 129 15.38 2.04 -3.02
N TRP A 130 14.78 1.14 -2.24
CA TRP A 130 14.56 1.43 -0.82
C TRP A 130 15.84 1.34 0.02
N ALA A 131 16.85 0.55 -0.38
CA ALA A 131 18.14 0.54 0.30
C ALA A 131 18.91 1.86 0.10
N ASP A 132 18.76 2.51 -1.05
CA ASP A 132 19.38 3.79 -1.37
C ASP A 132 18.58 4.99 -0.83
N LYS A 133 17.27 5.00 -1.05
CA LYS A 133 16.38 6.14 -0.73
C LYS A 133 15.71 6.05 0.63
N GLY A 134 15.62 4.85 1.20
CA GLY A 134 14.89 4.57 2.44
C GLY A 134 13.47 4.05 2.20
N GLU A 135 12.95 3.38 3.22
CA GLU A 135 11.60 2.80 3.20
C GLU A 135 10.53 3.88 3.10
N GLU A 136 10.70 4.99 3.82
CA GLU A 136 9.77 6.13 3.73
C GLU A 136 9.66 6.66 2.30
N ALA A 137 10.78 6.81 1.60
CA ALA A 137 10.79 7.28 0.22
C ALA A 137 10.03 6.35 -0.71
N SER A 138 10.16 5.03 -0.54
CA SER A 138 9.39 4.05 -1.31
C SER A 138 7.89 4.18 -1.07
N ILE A 139 7.49 4.33 0.19
CA ILE A 139 6.08 4.46 0.58
C ILE A 139 5.49 5.74 -0.01
N VAL A 140 6.17 6.87 0.16
CA VAL A 140 5.69 8.17 -0.33
C VAL A 140 5.62 8.19 -1.86
N ALA A 141 6.64 7.66 -2.55
CA ALA A 141 6.63 7.57 -4.01
C ALA A 141 5.46 6.73 -4.52
N ALA A 142 5.15 5.62 -3.86
CA ALA A 142 4.01 4.79 -4.20
C ALA A 142 2.68 5.54 -4.03
N VAL A 143 2.51 6.24 -2.93
CA VAL A 143 1.30 7.05 -2.67
C VAL A 143 1.15 8.16 -3.70
N ASP A 144 2.23 8.85 -4.04
CA ASP A 144 2.23 9.90 -5.08
C ASP A 144 1.73 9.35 -6.41
N ALA A 145 2.25 8.21 -6.84
CA ALA A 145 1.87 7.56 -8.09
C ALA A 145 0.41 7.08 -8.08
N ILE A 146 -0.03 6.52 -6.96
CA ILE A 146 -1.41 6.04 -6.79
C ILE A 146 -2.40 7.20 -6.85
N GLU A 147 -2.13 8.30 -6.15
CA GLU A 147 -2.98 9.49 -6.19
C GLU A 147 -3.09 10.06 -7.61
N PHE A 148 -1.96 10.17 -8.28
CA PHE A 148 -1.93 10.69 -9.65
C PHE A 148 -2.76 9.82 -10.58
N CYS A 149 -2.58 8.52 -10.51
CA CYS A 149 -3.31 7.53 -11.31
C CYS A 149 -4.82 7.60 -11.06
N LEU A 150 -5.24 7.55 -9.80
CA LEU A 150 -6.66 7.49 -9.45
C LEU A 150 -7.42 8.80 -9.73
N ASN A 151 -6.73 9.93 -9.75
CA ASN A 151 -7.33 11.22 -10.08
C ASN A 151 -7.40 11.48 -11.59
N GLU A 152 -6.81 10.64 -12.43
CA GLU A 152 -6.95 10.74 -13.87
C GLU A 152 -8.36 10.32 -14.31
N PRO A 153 -8.88 10.91 -15.42
CA PRO A 153 -10.16 10.49 -15.98
C PRO A 153 -10.16 9.01 -16.37
N SER A 154 -11.31 8.35 -16.21
CA SER A 154 -11.49 6.97 -16.64
C SER A 154 -11.30 6.85 -18.16
N GLY A 155 -10.65 5.77 -18.62
CA GLY A 155 -10.36 5.52 -20.00
C GLY A 155 -9.17 4.60 -20.19
N ARG A 156 -8.86 4.30 -21.47
CA ARG A 156 -7.76 3.38 -21.81
C ARG A 156 -6.38 3.92 -21.42
N ALA A 157 -6.24 5.24 -21.36
CA ALA A 157 -4.97 5.90 -21.04
C ALA A 157 -4.78 6.14 -19.54
N LYS A 158 -5.78 5.77 -18.69
CA LYS A 158 -5.68 5.97 -17.24
C LYS A 158 -4.43 5.30 -16.70
N CYS A 159 -3.64 6.06 -15.93
CA CYS A 159 -2.39 5.63 -15.30
C CYS A 159 -1.24 5.30 -16.27
N SER A 160 -1.41 5.50 -17.57
CA SER A 160 -0.39 5.12 -18.56
C SER A 160 0.91 5.93 -18.45
N THR A 161 0.82 7.18 -18.03
CA THR A 161 1.97 8.10 -17.97
C THR A 161 2.47 8.38 -16.56
N VAL A 162 1.77 7.91 -15.54
CA VAL A 162 2.07 8.27 -14.15
C VAL A 162 3.49 7.91 -13.72
N LEU A 163 4.05 6.81 -14.22
CA LEU A 163 5.41 6.38 -13.90
C LEU A 163 6.48 7.03 -14.77
N ASP A 164 6.09 7.82 -15.74
CA ASP A 164 6.99 8.55 -16.62
C ASP A 164 7.14 10.04 -16.24
N VAL A 165 6.42 10.48 -15.21
CA VAL A 165 6.45 11.89 -14.73
C VAL A 165 7.87 12.34 -14.41
N ASP A 166 8.67 11.48 -13.79
CA ASP A 166 10.06 11.77 -13.46
C ASP A 166 10.93 12.04 -14.71
N LYS A 167 10.61 11.40 -15.83
CA LYS A 167 11.33 11.63 -17.08
C LYS A 167 11.03 13.01 -17.65
N GLY A 168 9.76 13.43 -17.61
CA GLY A 168 9.34 14.77 -18.04
C GLY A 168 10.03 15.88 -17.26
N VAL A 169 10.08 15.74 -15.94
CA VAL A 169 10.75 16.71 -15.05
C VAL A 169 12.24 16.78 -15.34
N LYS A 170 12.90 15.65 -15.56
CA LYS A 170 14.34 15.62 -15.90
C LYS A 170 14.61 16.25 -17.27
N GLU A 171 13.76 16.02 -18.25
CA GLU A 171 13.89 16.63 -19.58
C GLU A 171 13.73 18.15 -19.52
N ASP A 172 12.78 18.64 -18.74
CA ASP A 172 12.58 20.09 -18.55
C ASP A 172 13.73 20.74 -17.78
N MET A 173 14.35 20.02 -16.83
CA MET A 173 15.52 20.53 -16.10
C MET A 173 16.81 20.48 -16.93
N MET A 174 16.85 19.69 -17.99
CA MET A 174 18.01 19.56 -18.89
C MET A 174 17.94 20.52 -20.11
N ARG A 175 16.83 21.18 -20.31
CA ARG A 175 16.65 22.22 -21.34
C ARG A 175 17.02 23.59 -20.82
#